data_18095f123cf048d0566d9c761dc3536b
#
_entry.id   18095f123cf048d0566d9c761dc3536b
#
_cell.length_a   1.000
_cell.length_b   1.000
_cell.length_c   1.000
_cell.angle_alpha   90.00
_cell.angle_beta   90.00
_cell.angle_gamma   90.00
#
_symmetry.space_group_name_H-M   'P 1'
#
loop_
_entity.id
_entity.type
_entity.pdbx_description
1 polymer ?
#
loop_
_entity_poly.entity_id
_entity_poly.type
_entity_poly.pdbx_seq_one_letter_code
_entity_poly.pdbx_strand_id
1 'polypeptide(L)'
;MYKRQGCTHIDGEIGAQKDFSALIEQAKHCSAPEELEHGEIIGGFAHNQVLALASQIVEAVNSGAIKKFVVMAGCDGRANSRNYYTDFARALPKDAVILTAGCAKYKYNKLNLGDINGIPRVLDAGQCNDSYSLAVIALKLKEVFGLDDINDLPIVYNIAWYEQKAVIVLLALLALGVKNIHLGPTLP
;
A
#
# COMPACT_ATOMS: atom_id res chain seq x y z
N MET A 1 -12.14 -1.25 22.60
CA MET A 1 -11.21 -0.47 23.46
C MET A 1 -9.96 -1.32 23.69
N TYR A 2 -8.85 -0.98 23.10
CA TYR A 2 -7.60 -1.71 23.31
C TYR A 2 -7.07 -1.36 24.69
N LYS A 3 -7.00 -2.37 25.56
CA LYS A 3 -6.33 -2.19 26.86
C LYS A 3 -4.83 -2.09 26.59
N ARG A 4 -4.25 -0.99 26.98
CA ARG A 4 -2.82 -0.77 26.97
C ARG A 4 -2.20 -1.68 28.00
N GLN A 5 -1.57 -2.73 27.53
CA GLN A 5 -0.95 -3.69 28.43
C GLN A 5 0.46 -3.21 28.79
N GLY A 6 0.65 -2.91 30.08
CA GLY A 6 1.97 -2.62 30.64
C GLY A 6 2.54 -1.23 30.34
N CYS A 7 1.77 -0.32 29.77
CA CYS A 7 2.28 0.99 29.39
C CYS A 7 1.34 2.14 29.80
N THR A 8 1.88 3.20 30.37
CA THR A 8 1.16 4.43 30.63
C THR A 8 0.88 5.18 29.33
N HIS A 9 -0.20 5.93 29.27
CA HIS A 9 -0.50 6.80 28.13
C HIS A 9 0.60 7.84 27.95
N ILE A 10 1.10 7.98 26.73
CA ILE A 10 2.00 9.06 26.37
C ILE A 10 1.17 10.20 25.84
N ASP A 11 1.07 11.27 26.64
CA ASP A 11 0.38 12.48 26.25
C ASP A 11 1.17 13.26 25.19
N GLY A 12 0.51 14.11 24.47
CA GLY A 12 1.09 14.97 23.48
C GLY A 12 0.09 15.38 22.42
N GLU A 13 0.30 16.53 21.83
CA GLU A 13 -0.56 17.09 20.80
C GLU A 13 -0.33 16.40 19.44
N ILE A 14 -1.33 16.47 18.57
CA ILE A 14 -1.23 15.92 17.20
C ILE A 14 -0.15 16.71 16.43
N GLY A 15 0.82 15.97 15.90
CA GLY A 15 1.95 16.56 15.15
C GLY A 15 3.12 17.05 15.99
N ALA A 16 2.99 17.06 17.33
CA ALA A 16 4.10 17.35 18.23
C ALA A 16 4.97 16.12 18.50
N GLN A 17 6.23 16.36 18.83
CA GLN A 17 7.14 15.29 19.26
C GLN A 17 6.70 14.76 20.62
N LYS A 18 6.54 13.43 20.73
CA LYS A 18 6.20 12.74 21.96
C LYS A 18 7.42 12.10 22.59
N ASP A 19 7.45 12.08 23.93
CA ASP A 19 8.51 11.38 24.68
C ASP A 19 8.18 9.90 24.82
N PHE A 20 8.91 9.05 24.12
CA PHE A 20 8.80 7.58 24.16
C PHE A 20 9.84 6.94 25.08
N SER A 21 10.59 7.69 25.88
CA SER A 21 11.67 7.19 26.73
C SER A 21 11.22 6.05 27.65
N ALA A 22 10.04 6.16 28.26
CA ALA A 22 9.49 5.12 29.12
C ALA A 22 9.25 3.79 28.38
N LEU A 23 8.78 3.84 27.11
CA LEU A 23 8.60 2.64 26.29
C LEU A 23 9.94 2.05 25.87
N ILE A 24 10.92 2.90 25.57
CA ILE A 24 12.27 2.47 25.18
C ILE A 24 12.94 1.75 26.37
N GLU A 25 12.83 2.30 27.58
CA GLU A 25 13.36 1.66 28.76
C GLU A 25 12.66 0.31 29.06
N GLN A 26 11.34 0.25 28.91
CA GLN A 26 10.62 -1.02 29.03
C GLN A 26 11.10 -2.04 28.01
N ALA A 27 11.30 -1.63 26.76
CA ALA A 27 11.76 -2.51 25.68
C ALA A 27 13.17 -3.09 25.97
N LYS A 28 14.07 -2.32 26.59
CA LYS A 28 15.42 -2.79 26.98
C LYS A 28 15.39 -3.94 27.99
N HIS A 29 14.31 -4.06 28.76
CA HIS A 29 14.13 -5.13 29.75
C HIS A 29 13.33 -6.32 29.23
N CYS A 30 12.82 -6.25 27.98
CA CYS A 30 12.15 -7.37 27.35
C CYS A 30 13.17 -8.39 26.79
N SER A 31 12.73 -9.64 26.65
CA SER A 31 13.51 -10.64 25.93
C SER A 31 13.72 -10.21 24.48
N ALA A 32 14.89 -10.50 23.94
CA ALA A 32 15.14 -10.26 22.51
C ALA A 32 14.14 -11.07 21.66
N PRO A 33 13.64 -10.50 20.56
CA PRO A 33 12.79 -11.25 19.65
C PRO A 33 13.58 -12.39 19.00
N GLU A 34 12.91 -13.51 18.75
CA GLU A 34 13.45 -14.61 17.96
C GLU A 34 13.19 -14.35 16.48
N GLU A 35 14.16 -14.63 15.63
CA GLU A 35 13.98 -14.57 14.19
C GLU A 35 13.13 -15.76 13.73
N LEU A 36 11.91 -15.47 13.25
CA LEU A 36 10.97 -16.50 12.80
C LEU A 36 11.09 -16.81 11.32
N GLU A 37 11.57 -15.86 10.53
CA GLU A 37 11.70 -15.97 9.08
C GLU A 37 12.93 -15.20 8.61
N HIS A 38 13.60 -15.71 7.59
CA HIS A 38 14.72 -15.06 6.93
C HIS A 38 14.26 -14.42 5.62
N GLY A 39 14.83 -13.27 5.27
CA GLY A 39 14.59 -12.59 4.02
C GLY A 39 14.39 -11.09 4.17
N GLU A 40 14.14 -10.43 3.05
CA GLU A 40 13.94 -8.99 2.97
C GLU A 40 12.63 -8.68 2.27
N ILE A 41 11.99 -7.61 2.69
CA ILE A 41 10.79 -7.04 2.06
C ILE A 41 11.11 -5.59 1.71
N ILE A 42 10.94 -5.24 0.44
CA ILE A 42 11.14 -3.87 -0.03
C ILE A 42 9.87 -3.06 0.25
N GLY A 43 10.03 -1.97 0.97
CA GLY A 43 8.94 -1.05 1.32
C GLY A 43 9.35 0.42 1.15
N GLY A 44 8.52 1.35 1.65
CA GLY A 44 8.85 2.78 1.68
C GLY A 44 8.48 3.55 0.42
N PHE A 45 7.59 3.03 -0.42
CA PHE A 45 7.13 3.66 -1.66
C PHE A 45 5.89 4.55 -1.46
N ALA A 46 5.93 5.43 -0.44
CA ALA A 46 4.96 6.52 -0.34
C ALA A 46 5.18 7.53 -1.50
N HIS A 47 4.27 8.50 -1.64
CA HIS A 47 4.27 9.40 -2.79
C HIS A 47 5.61 10.11 -3.03
N ASN A 48 6.33 10.54 -2.00
CA ASN A 48 7.63 11.20 -2.16
C ASN A 48 8.65 10.31 -2.87
N GLN A 49 8.74 9.03 -2.49
CA GLN A 49 9.67 8.09 -3.11
C GLN A 49 9.24 7.73 -4.54
N VAL A 50 7.94 7.51 -4.76
CA VAL A 50 7.43 7.21 -6.12
C VAL A 50 7.61 8.40 -7.04
N LEU A 51 7.41 9.63 -6.55
CA LEU A 51 7.63 10.84 -7.34
C LEU A 51 9.12 11.08 -7.64
N ALA A 52 10.02 10.67 -6.76
CA ALA A 52 11.45 10.69 -7.04
C ALA A 52 11.84 9.75 -8.19
N LEU A 53 11.05 8.69 -8.40
CA LEU A 53 11.22 7.74 -9.52
C LEU A 53 10.35 8.11 -10.75
N ALA A 54 9.67 9.25 -10.74
CA ALA A 54 8.67 9.59 -11.77
C ALA A 54 9.23 9.51 -13.19
N SER A 55 10.44 10.01 -13.43
CA SER A 55 11.07 9.97 -14.77
C SER A 55 11.27 8.53 -15.26
N GLN A 56 11.73 7.63 -14.38
CA GLN A 56 11.94 6.22 -14.71
C GLN A 56 10.60 5.51 -14.95
N ILE A 57 9.58 5.84 -14.17
CA ILE A 57 8.23 5.28 -14.33
C ILE A 57 7.63 5.73 -15.67
N VAL A 58 7.75 7.01 -16.01
CA VAL A 58 7.25 7.55 -17.28
C VAL A 58 7.97 6.91 -18.47
N GLU A 59 9.29 6.75 -18.39
CA GLU A 59 10.06 6.07 -19.43
C GLU A 59 9.62 4.60 -19.57
N ALA A 60 9.42 3.89 -18.46
CA ALA A 60 8.96 2.50 -18.47
C ALA A 60 7.54 2.34 -19.03
N VAL A 61 6.66 3.31 -18.80
CA VAL A 61 5.31 3.34 -19.40
C VAL A 61 5.40 3.66 -20.90
N ASN A 62 6.16 4.67 -21.30
CA ASN A 62 6.28 5.09 -22.70
C ASN A 62 6.97 4.01 -23.56
N SER A 63 7.91 3.28 -23.01
CA SER A 63 8.55 2.13 -23.69
C SER A 63 7.67 0.88 -23.72
N GLY A 64 6.55 0.87 -22.99
CA GLY A 64 5.66 -0.29 -22.86
C GLY A 64 6.19 -1.37 -21.90
N ALA A 65 7.25 -1.10 -21.14
CA ALA A 65 7.74 -2.00 -20.11
C ALA A 65 6.76 -2.11 -18.94
N ILE A 66 6.10 -1.01 -18.58
CA ILE A 66 4.96 -0.99 -17.65
C ILE A 66 3.70 -0.67 -18.44
N LYS A 67 2.73 -1.59 -18.45
CA LYS A 67 1.45 -1.40 -19.13
C LYS A 67 0.30 -1.13 -18.20
N LYS A 68 0.40 -1.57 -16.93
CA LYS A 68 -0.69 -1.42 -15.96
C LYS A 68 -0.15 -1.17 -14.57
N PHE A 69 -0.83 -0.30 -13.85
CA PHE A 69 -0.75 -0.22 -12.40
C PHE A 69 -1.99 -0.88 -11.80
N VAL A 70 -1.81 -1.65 -10.74
CA VAL A 70 -2.90 -2.33 -10.05
C VAL A 70 -2.88 -1.91 -8.59
N VAL A 71 -3.85 -1.11 -8.19
CA VAL A 71 -4.04 -0.75 -6.79
C VAL A 71 -4.65 -1.94 -6.09
N MET A 72 -3.85 -2.65 -5.31
CA MET A 72 -4.27 -3.76 -4.44
C MET A 72 -4.07 -3.29 -3.01
N ALA A 73 -5.12 -2.79 -2.39
CA ALA A 73 -5.02 -2.14 -1.09
C ALA A 73 -6.18 -2.56 -0.17
N GLY A 74 -6.09 -2.21 1.11
CA GLY A 74 -7.14 -2.45 2.09
C GLY A 74 -6.82 -3.53 3.11
N CYS A 75 -7.83 -4.33 3.54
CA CYS A 75 -7.80 -5.03 4.82
C CYS A 75 -7.41 -6.52 4.79
N ASP A 76 -7.54 -7.25 3.73
CA ASP A 76 -7.57 -8.76 3.69
C ASP A 76 -6.28 -9.51 4.12
N GLY A 77 -5.39 -8.89 4.89
CA GLY A 77 -4.16 -9.52 5.36
C GLY A 77 -4.34 -10.64 6.40
N ARG A 78 -5.45 -10.66 7.14
CA ARG A 78 -5.60 -11.45 8.37
C ARG A 78 -6.05 -12.90 8.14
N ALA A 79 -6.90 -13.16 7.19
CA ALA A 79 -7.50 -14.48 7.01
C ALA A 79 -6.58 -15.43 6.23
N ASN A 80 -5.95 -16.39 6.91
CA ASN A 80 -5.00 -17.33 6.30
C ASN A 80 -5.62 -18.21 5.20
N SER A 81 -6.92 -18.52 5.30
CA SER A 81 -7.64 -19.34 4.32
C SER A 81 -8.01 -18.61 3.02
N ARG A 82 -7.80 -17.31 2.95
CA ARG A 82 -8.15 -16.49 1.77
C ARG A 82 -6.93 -16.21 0.93
N ASN A 83 -6.88 -16.82 -0.25
CA ASN A 83 -5.76 -16.68 -1.17
C ASN A 83 -6.04 -15.76 -2.36
N TYR A 84 -7.22 -15.13 -2.42
CA TYR A 84 -7.63 -14.30 -3.55
C TYR A 84 -6.53 -13.31 -3.99
N TYR A 85 -6.02 -12.49 -3.08
CA TYR A 85 -4.99 -11.50 -3.42
C TYR A 85 -3.63 -12.12 -3.73
N THR A 86 -3.30 -13.25 -3.11
CA THR A 86 -2.10 -14.03 -3.44
C THR A 86 -2.15 -14.54 -4.87
N ASP A 87 -3.28 -15.18 -5.22
CA ASP A 87 -3.47 -15.80 -6.53
C ASP A 87 -3.62 -14.71 -7.62
N PHE A 88 -4.31 -13.62 -7.30
CA PHE A 88 -4.41 -12.46 -8.18
C PHE A 88 -3.04 -11.87 -8.49
N ALA A 89 -2.19 -11.65 -7.47
CA ALA A 89 -0.84 -11.12 -7.65
C ALA A 89 0.04 -12.06 -8.51
N ARG A 90 -0.09 -13.38 -8.33
CA ARG A 90 0.62 -14.37 -9.14
C ARG A 90 0.15 -14.39 -10.60
N ALA A 91 -1.14 -14.15 -10.82
CA ALA A 91 -1.75 -14.15 -12.15
C ALA A 91 -1.50 -12.85 -12.92
N LEU A 92 -1.03 -11.78 -12.27
CA LEU A 92 -0.76 -10.51 -12.94
C LEU A 92 0.32 -10.67 -14.02
N PRO A 93 0.13 -10.03 -15.18
CA PRO A 93 1.17 -9.95 -16.21
C PRO A 93 2.48 -9.38 -15.67
N LYS A 94 3.60 -9.76 -16.28
CA LYS A 94 4.93 -9.31 -15.87
C LYS A 94 5.17 -7.80 -16.05
N ASP A 95 4.38 -7.15 -16.90
CA ASP A 95 4.38 -5.71 -17.19
C ASP A 95 3.40 -4.91 -16.31
N ALA A 96 2.90 -5.53 -15.21
CA ALA A 96 2.05 -4.89 -14.23
C ALA A 96 2.80 -4.59 -12.93
N VAL A 97 2.57 -3.40 -12.37
CA VAL A 97 3.09 -2.94 -11.08
C VAL A 97 1.95 -2.83 -10.08
N ILE A 98 2.14 -3.38 -8.89
CA ILE A 98 1.18 -3.31 -7.79
C ILE A 98 1.48 -2.06 -6.95
N LEU A 99 0.48 -1.22 -6.76
CA LEU A 99 0.48 -0.11 -5.80
C LEU A 99 -0.33 -0.56 -4.57
N THR A 100 0.26 -0.55 -3.40
CA THR A 100 -0.40 -1.06 -2.21
C THR A 100 -0.28 -0.18 -0.98
N ALA A 101 -1.30 -0.26 -0.13
CA ALA A 101 -1.31 0.26 1.23
C ALA A 101 -2.27 -0.57 2.10
N GLY A 102 -1.93 -0.74 3.37
CA GLY A 102 -2.75 -1.50 4.32
C GLY A 102 -2.43 -2.98 4.36
N CYS A 103 -3.31 -3.76 5.00
CA CYS A 103 -3.02 -5.16 5.36
C CYS A 103 -3.09 -6.15 4.20
N ALA A 104 -3.77 -5.84 3.10
CA ALA A 104 -3.86 -6.72 1.94
C ALA A 104 -2.49 -7.13 1.40
N LYS A 105 -1.49 -6.26 1.52
CA LYS A 105 -0.11 -6.50 1.09
C LYS A 105 0.52 -7.76 1.68
N TYR A 106 0.14 -8.15 2.89
CA TYR A 106 0.68 -9.34 3.55
C TYR A 106 0.31 -10.65 2.83
N LYS A 107 -0.59 -10.60 1.86
CA LYS A 107 -0.91 -11.71 0.97
C LYS A 107 0.09 -11.92 -0.16
N TYR A 108 0.86 -10.90 -0.52
CA TYR A 108 1.73 -10.94 -1.70
C TYR A 108 3.09 -10.25 -1.56
N ASN A 109 3.36 -9.54 -0.47
CA ASN A 109 4.62 -8.82 -0.29
C ASN A 109 5.85 -9.73 -0.15
N LYS A 110 5.64 -11.02 0.18
CA LYS A 110 6.68 -12.05 0.22
C LYS A 110 6.81 -12.84 -1.09
N LEU A 111 5.97 -12.56 -2.09
CA LEU A 111 6.11 -13.19 -3.40
C LEU A 111 7.28 -12.56 -4.15
N ASN A 112 8.12 -13.42 -4.72
CA ASN A 112 9.19 -12.95 -5.62
C ASN A 112 8.58 -12.59 -6.99
N LEU A 113 8.05 -11.37 -7.10
CA LEU A 113 7.45 -10.86 -8.34
C LEU A 113 8.48 -10.17 -9.24
N GLY A 114 9.68 -9.88 -8.71
CA GLY A 114 10.75 -9.21 -9.45
C GLY A 114 10.56 -7.71 -9.60
N ASP A 115 11.22 -7.15 -10.58
CA ASP A 115 11.20 -5.73 -10.92
C ASP A 115 11.00 -5.51 -12.43
N ILE A 116 10.77 -4.26 -12.81
CA ILE A 116 10.75 -3.78 -14.20
C ILE A 116 11.74 -2.62 -14.29
N ASN A 117 12.87 -2.83 -14.95
CA ASN A 117 13.95 -1.84 -15.09
C ASN A 117 14.43 -1.26 -13.74
N GLY A 118 14.53 -2.12 -12.72
CA GLY A 118 14.92 -1.73 -11.36
C GLY A 118 13.78 -1.15 -10.51
N ILE A 119 12.56 -1.03 -11.04
CA ILE A 119 11.38 -0.63 -10.30
C ILE A 119 10.72 -1.90 -9.74
N PRO A 120 10.64 -2.08 -8.40
CA PRO A 120 9.97 -3.23 -7.82
C PRO A 120 8.52 -3.33 -8.30
N ARG A 121 8.07 -4.55 -8.60
CA ARG A 121 6.69 -4.77 -9.02
C ARG A 121 5.66 -4.63 -7.89
N VAL A 122 6.10 -4.48 -6.64
CA VAL A 122 5.25 -4.14 -5.50
C VAL A 122 5.77 -2.85 -4.89
N LEU A 123 5.02 -1.78 -5.02
CA LEU A 123 5.31 -0.47 -4.45
C LEU A 123 4.41 -0.28 -3.21
N ASP A 124 4.98 -0.58 -2.04
CA ASP A 124 4.28 -0.52 -0.76
C ASP A 124 4.39 0.88 -0.15
N ALA A 125 3.28 1.61 -0.14
CA ALA A 125 3.21 2.94 0.44
C ALA A 125 3.11 2.93 1.98
N GLY A 126 2.78 1.80 2.60
CA GLY A 126 2.66 1.68 4.05
C GLY A 126 1.31 1.11 4.52
N GLN A 127 0.72 1.71 5.54
CA GLN A 127 -0.51 1.24 6.17
C GLN A 127 -1.77 1.95 5.61
N CYS A 128 -2.92 1.75 6.26
CA CYS A 128 -4.20 2.29 5.76
C CYS A 128 -4.19 3.82 5.59
N ASN A 129 -3.50 4.55 6.46
CA ASN A 129 -3.38 6.01 6.36
C ASN A 129 -2.59 6.44 5.11
N ASP A 130 -1.70 5.57 4.62
CA ASP A 130 -0.87 5.82 3.45
C ASP A 130 -1.63 5.60 2.13
N SER A 131 -2.92 5.23 2.19
CA SER A 131 -3.82 5.28 1.03
C SER A 131 -3.90 6.68 0.42
N TYR A 132 -3.67 7.73 1.22
CA TYR A 132 -3.48 9.09 0.73
C TYR A 132 -2.34 9.17 -0.29
N SER A 133 -1.21 8.51 -0.03
CA SER A 133 -0.08 8.47 -0.97
C SER A 133 -0.46 7.86 -2.31
N LEU A 134 -1.29 6.81 -2.31
CA LEU A 134 -1.76 6.18 -3.56
C LEU A 134 -2.62 7.14 -4.38
N ALA A 135 -3.48 7.92 -3.73
CA ALA A 135 -4.29 8.94 -4.39
C ALA A 135 -3.40 10.06 -4.98
N VAL A 136 -2.41 10.54 -4.22
CA VAL A 136 -1.45 11.56 -4.70
C VAL A 136 -0.65 11.05 -5.89
N ILE A 137 -0.18 9.79 -5.85
CA ILE A 137 0.52 9.16 -6.97
C ILE A 137 -0.37 9.13 -8.22
N ALA A 138 -1.63 8.69 -8.10
CA ALA A 138 -2.55 8.63 -9.22
C ALA A 138 -2.83 10.01 -9.83
N LEU A 139 -3.09 11.02 -8.99
CA LEU A 139 -3.29 12.40 -9.44
C LEU A 139 -2.05 12.96 -10.13
N LYS A 140 -0.86 12.66 -9.62
CA LYS A 140 0.39 13.14 -10.21
C LYS A 140 0.71 12.43 -11.53
N LEU A 141 0.45 11.13 -11.62
CA LEU A 141 0.56 10.41 -12.90
C LEU A 141 -0.41 10.96 -13.94
N LYS A 142 -1.66 11.27 -13.55
CA LYS A 142 -2.61 11.95 -14.43
C LYS A 142 -2.04 13.25 -15.00
N GLU A 143 -1.47 14.10 -14.13
CA GLU A 143 -0.85 15.37 -14.53
C GLU A 143 0.32 15.16 -15.49
N VAL A 144 1.23 14.25 -15.15
CA VAL A 144 2.46 13.98 -15.94
C VAL A 144 2.13 13.40 -17.32
N PHE A 145 1.08 12.57 -17.43
CA PHE A 145 0.62 12.04 -18.71
C PHE A 145 -0.30 12.99 -19.48
N GLY A 146 -0.60 14.17 -18.92
CA GLY A 146 -1.45 15.17 -19.57
C GLY A 146 -2.89 14.72 -19.78
N LEU A 147 -3.42 13.88 -18.88
CA LEU A 147 -4.78 13.35 -18.97
C LEU A 147 -5.78 14.25 -18.25
N ASP A 148 -6.97 14.39 -18.83
CA ASP A 148 -8.07 15.18 -18.23
C ASP A 148 -8.86 14.37 -17.21
N ASP A 149 -9.05 13.06 -17.41
CA ASP A 149 -9.76 12.17 -16.49
C ASP A 149 -8.79 11.19 -15.83
N ILE A 150 -8.91 11.01 -14.51
CA ILE A 150 -8.13 10.03 -13.74
C ILE A 150 -8.40 8.59 -14.22
N ASN A 151 -9.56 8.36 -14.81
CA ASN A 151 -9.97 7.06 -15.32
C ASN A 151 -9.29 6.66 -16.65
N ASP A 152 -8.60 7.60 -17.30
CA ASP A 152 -7.80 7.33 -18.51
C ASP A 152 -6.41 6.79 -18.16
N LEU A 153 -6.02 6.84 -16.88
CA LEU A 153 -4.81 6.21 -16.42
C LEU A 153 -4.88 4.68 -16.59
N PRO A 154 -3.76 4.03 -16.90
CA PRO A 154 -3.69 2.57 -16.97
C PRO A 154 -3.69 1.94 -15.56
N ILE A 155 -4.65 2.34 -14.72
CA ILE A 155 -4.80 1.87 -13.33
C ILE A 155 -6.05 1.00 -13.21
N VAL A 156 -5.91 -0.13 -12.51
CA VAL A 156 -7.01 -0.99 -12.07
C VAL A 156 -7.08 -0.94 -10.55
N TYR A 157 -8.28 -0.80 -10.00
CA TYR A 157 -8.51 -0.74 -8.57
C TYR A 157 -9.14 -2.04 -8.08
N ASN A 158 -8.46 -2.72 -7.14
CA ASN A 158 -8.93 -3.93 -6.48
C ASN A 158 -8.75 -3.76 -4.96
N ILE A 159 -9.80 -3.29 -4.29
CA ILE A 159 -9.75 -2.85 -2.89
C ILE A 159 -10.32 -3.91 -1.98
N ALA A 160 -9.55 -4.36 -1.01
CA ALA A 160 -10.00 -5.25 0.05
C ALA A 160 -10.86 -4.48 1.06
N TRP A 161 -12.05 -4.98 1.31
CA TRP A 161 -13.12 -4.30 2.03
C TRP A 161 -13.53 -5.05 3.27
N TYR A 162 -13.15 -4.57 4.48
CA TYR A 162 -13.55 -5.21 5.75
C TYR A 162 -13.78 -4.26 6.91
N GLU A 163 -13.18 -3.08 6.91
CA GLU A 163 -13.21 -2.17 8.04
C GLU A 163 -13.68 -0.77 7.63
N GLN A 164 -14.10 0.00 8.63
CA GLN A 164 -14.59 1.38 8.42
C GLN A 164 -13.59 2.27 7.67
N LYS A 165 -12.28 2.06 7.86
CA LYS A 165 -11.25 2.82 7.11
C LYS A 165 -11.30 2.54 5.62
N ALA A 166 -11.60 1.32 5.21
CA ALA A 166 -11.78 0.99 3.80
C ALA A 166 -12.99 1.70 3.19
N VAL A 167 -14.06 1.90 3.97
CA VAL A 167 -15.22 2.70 3.56
C VAL A 167 -14.80 4.15 3.26
N ILE A 168 -14.03 4.76 4.15
CA ILE A 168 -13.55 6.14 3.99
C ILE A 168 -12.68 6.25 2.73
N VAL A 169 -11.78 5.30 2.51
CA VAL A 169 -10.93 5.26 1.30
C VAL A 169 -11.78 5.13 0.04
N LEU A 170 -12.77 4.25 0.03
CA LEU A 170 -13.69 4.10 -1.11
C LEU A 170 -14.46 5.39 -1.38
N LEU A 171 -15.02 6.02 -0.35
CA LEU A 171 -15.74 7.28 -0.50
C LEU A 171 -14.83 8.40 -1.04
N ALA A 172 -13.57 8.45 -0.59
CA ALA A 172 -12.59 9.38 -1.12
C ALA A 172 -12.28 9.13 -2.60
N LEU A 173 -12.12 7.87 -3.03
CA LEU A 173 -11.93 7.53 -4.44
C LEU A 173 -13.13 7.92 -5.28
N LEU A 174 -14.34 7.66 -4.80
CA LEU A 174 -15.58 8.06 -5.48
C LEU A 174 -15.70 9.60 -5.58
N ALA A 175 -15.33 10.32 -4.52
CA ALA A 175 -15.30 11.79 -4.52
C ALA A 175 -14.27 12.37 -5.51
N LEU A 176 -13.17 11.64 -5.76
CA LEU A 176 -12.18 11.97 -6.81
C LEU A 176 -12.66 11.58 -8.22
N GLY A 177 -13.84 11.01 -8.36
CA GLY A 177 -14.41 10.58 -9.64
C GLY A 177 -13.86 9.26 -10.17
N VAL A 178 -13.16 8.47 -9.35
CA VAL A 178 -12.65 7.16 -9.74
C VAL A 178 -13.79 6.20 -10.00
N LYS A 179 -13.71 5.48 -11.11
CA LYS A 179 -14.70 4.50 -11.58
C LYS A 179 -14.10 3.10 -11.64
N ASN A 180 -14.94 2.09 -11.89
CA ASN A 180 -14.52 0.70 -12.10
C ASN A 180 -13.67 0.13 -10.96
N ILE A 181 -14.07 0.40 -9.73
CA ILE A 181 -13.42 -0.11 -8.52
C ILE A 181 -13.95 -1.52 -8.25
N HIS A 182 -13.06 -2.52 -8.27
CA HIS A 182 -13.37 -3.87 -7.81
C HIS A 182 -13.21 -3.91 -6.30
N LEU A 183 -14.25 -4.36 -5.61
CA LEU A 183 -14.19 -4.66 -4.19
C LEU A 183 -13.82 -6.13 -4.02
N GLY A 184 -12.97 -6.43 -3.06
CA GLY A 184 -12.41 -7.76 -2.87
C GLY A 184 -13.43 -8.88 -2.65
N PRO A 185 -12.99 -10.10 -2.32
CA PRO A 185 -13.80 -11.32 -2.43
C PRO A 185 -15.01 -11.37 -1.49
N THR A 186 -15.07 -10.44 -0.55
CA THR A 186 -16.20 -10.34 0.40
C THR A 186 -16.73 -8.92 0.39
N LEU A 187 -18.01 -8.77 0.14
CA LEU A 187 -18.71 -7.50 0.35
C LEU A 187 -19.08 -7.38 1.83
N PRO A 188 -19.19 -6.16 2.37
CA PRO A 188 -19.65 -5.91 3.73
C PRO A 188 -21.09 -6.34 3.95
#